data_af4285cb8b5e99e45d1b334cbeb73b82
#
_entry.id   af4285cb8b5e99e45d1b334cbeb73b82
#
_cell.length_a   1.000
_cell.length_b   1.000
_cell.length_c   1.000
_cell.angle_alpha   90.00
_cell.angle_beta   90.00
_cell.angle_gamma   90.00
#
_symmetry.space_group_name_H-M   'P 1'
#
loop_
_entity.id
_entity.type
_entity.pdbx_description
1 polymer ?
#
loop_
_entity_poly.entity_id
_entity_poly.type
_entity_poly.pdbx_seq_one_letter_code
_entity_poly.pdbx_strand_id
1 'polypeptide(L)'
;MRRYEKQFLALWVGQLRGFRLEKHLTQEKLAEALYLSARSYQKLEQGVHLPCATTLTLFLGQLSDQEVAAFVRTFAQLVETARFQEAPDAHEITQLPGESRCARAPGGP
;
A
#
# COMPACT_ATOMS: atom_id res chain seq x y z
N MET A 1 4.67 -10.79 11.81
CA MET A 1 3.61 -9.93 11.28
C MET A 1 3.95 -8.46 11.41
N ARG A 2 3.76 -7.73 10.38
CA ARG A 2 4.08 -6.33 10.41
C ARG A 2 3.03 -5.53 11.14
N ARG A 3 3.47 -4.46 11.81
CA ARG A 3 2.58 -3.75 12.69
C ARG A 3 1.39 -3.10 12.00
N TYR A 4 1.59 -2.55 10.83
CA TYR A 4 0.53 -1.76 10.21
C TYR A 4 0.06 -2.36 8.91
N GLU A 5 0.21 -3.67 8.79
CA GLU A 5 -0.17 -4.36 7.58
C GLU A 5 -1.67 -4.25 7.30
N LYS A 6 -2.46 -4.35 8.34
CA LYS A 6 -3.91 -4.26 8.17
C LYS A 6 -4.34 -2.90 7.68
N GLN A 7 -3.73 -1.85 8.24
CA GLN A 7 -4.05 -0.50 7.82
C GLN A 7 -3.66 -0.29 6.37
N PHE A 8 -2.48 -0.77 5.99
CA PHE A 8 -2.05 -0.63 4.61
C PHE A 8 -2.98 -1.39 3.68
N LEU A 9 -3.31 -2.61 4.05
CA LEU A 9 -4.11 -3.45 3.17
C LEU A 9 -5.48 -2.84 2.91
N ALA A 10 -6.12 -2.32 3.95
CA ALA A 10 -7.42 -1.69 3.79
C ALA A 10 -7.33 -0.48 2.86
N LEU A 11 -6.31 0.33 3.04
CA LEU A 11 -6.12 1.50 2.19
C LEU A 11 -5.84 1.08 0.76
N TRP A 12 -5.00 0.07 0.58
CA TRP A 12 -4.62 -0.42 -0.73
C TRP A 12 -5.82 -0.96 -1.51
N VAL A 13 -6.64 -1.78 -0.87
CA VAL A 13 -7.80 -2.33 -1.52
C VAL A 13 -8.76 -1.22 -1.93
N GLY A 14 -8.96 -0.25 -1.04
CA GLY A 14 -9.81 0.89 -1.37
C GLY A 14 -9.29 1.68 -2.55
N GLN A 15 -7.99 1.88 -2.61
CA GLN A 15 -7.38 2.61 -3.71
C GLN A 15 -7.52 1.87 -5.03
N LEU A 16 -7.27 0.56 -5.01
CA LEU A 16 -7.40 -0.23 -6.23
C LEU A 16 -8.81 -0.18 -6.78
N ARG A 17 -9.78 -0.45 -5.91
CA ARG A 17 -11.16 -0.50 -6.37
C ARG A 17 -11.66 0.86 -6.76
N GLY A 18 -11.32 1.88 -5.98
CA GLY A 18 -11.73 3.24 -6.30
C GLY A 18 -11.19 3.68 -7.64
N PHE A 19 -9.91 3.42 -7.89
CA PHE A 19 -9.30 3.79 -9.16
C PHE A 19 -9.98 3.05 -10.31
N ARG A 20 -10.18 1.76 -10.15
CA ARG A 20 -10.78 0.95 -11.19
C ARG A 20 -12.18 1.43 -11.54
N LEU A 21 -12.98 1.67 -10.51
CA LEU A 21 -14.36 2.10 -10.73
C LEU A 21 -14.42 3.50 -11.31
N GLU A 22 -13.55 4.37 -10.85
CA GLU A 22 -13.51 5.73 -11.34
C GLU A 22 -13.16 5.78 -12.82
N LYS A 23 -12.23 4.91 -13.24
CA LYS A 23 -11.81 4.87 -14.63
C LYS A 23 -12.65 3.94 -15.48
N HIS A 24 -13.67 3.35 -14.90
CA HIS A 24 -14.57 2.43 -15.61
C HIS A 24 -13.82 1.23 -16.21
N LEU A 25 -12.87 0.72 -15.44
CA LEU A 25 -12.08 -0.42 -15.91
C LEU A 25 -12.62 -1.72 -15.36
N THR A 26 -12.47 -2.79 -16.15
CA THR A 26 -12.75 -4.11 -15.62
C THR A 26 -11.54 -4.58 -14.81
N GLN A 27 -11.74 -5.62 -14.04
CA GLN A 27 -10.62 -6.22 -13.31
C GLN A 27 -9.54 -6.69 -14.26
N GLU A 28 -9.95 -7.26 -15.39
CA GLU A 28 -8.98 -7.74 -16.38
C GLU A 28 -8.16 -6.61 -16.96
N LYS A 29 -8.81 -5.49 -17.22
CA LYS A 29 -8.10 -4.35 -17.81
C LYS A 29 -7.06 -3.79 -16.86
N LEU A 30 -7.42 -3.65 -15.59
CA LEU A 30 -6.46 -3.12 -14.66
C LEU A 30 -5.36 -4.13 -14.39
N ALA A 31 -5.70 -5.42 -14.36
CA ALA A 31 -4.68 -6.46 -14.22
C ALA A 31 -3.67 -6.34 -15.34
N GLU A 32 -4.14 -6.15 -16.55
CA GLU A 32 -3.27 -6.02 -17.71
C GLU A 32 -2.33 -4.83 -17.56
N ALA A 33 -2.85 -3.72 -17.09
CA ALA A 33 -2.04 -2.52 -16.88
C ALA A 33 -0.96 -2.74 -15.83
N LEU A 34 -1.18 -3.65 -14.91
CA LEU A 34 -0.23 -3.94 -13.85
C LEU A 34 0.61 -5.18 -14.14
N TYR A 35 0.46 -5.74 -15.33
CA TYR A 35 1.19 -6.94 -15.75
C TYR A 35 0.88 -8.13 -14.85
N LEU A 36 -0.39 -8.26 -14.45
CA LEU A 36 -0.84 -9.35 -13.61
C LEU A 36 -1.88 -10.17 -14.34
N SER A 37 -2.01 -11.44 -13.95
CA SER A 37 -3.15 -12.20 -14.42
C SER A 37 -4.39 -11.69 -13.72
N ALA A 38 -5.55 -11.93 -14.32
CA ALA A 38 -6.80 -11.51 -13.72
C ALA A 38 -6.96 -12.13 -12.33
N ARG A 39 -6.53 -13.37 -12.17
CA ARG A 39 -6.65 -14.05 -10.91
C ARG A 39 -5.78 -13.42 -9.83
N SER A 40 -4.55 -13.08 -10.18
CA SER A 40 -3.67 -12.40 -9.24
C SER A 40 -4.23 -11.05 -8.84
N TYR A 41 -4.78 -10.33 -9.80
CA TYR A 41 -5.37 -9.04 -9.51
C TYR A 41 -6.56 -9.18 -8.57
N GLN A 42 -7.41 -10.18 -8.82
CA GLN A 42 -8.58 -10.39 -7.99
C GLN A 42 -8.20 -10.63 -6.54
N LYS A 43 -7.11 -11.35 -6.31
CA LYS A 43 -6.66 -11.61 -4.97
C LYS A 43 -6.18 -10.34 -4.28
N LEU A 44 -5.53 -9.45 -5.04
CA LEU A 44 -5.13 -8.17 -4.47
C LEU A 44 -6.35 -7.34 -4.10
N GLU A 45 -7.35 -7.32 -4.96
CA GLU A 45 -8.53 -6.51 -4.70
C GLU A 45 -9.34 -7.07 -3.55
N GLN A 46 -9.25 -8.37 -3.32
CA GLN A 46 -9.92 -9.01 -2.20
C GLN A 46 -9.17 -8.85 -0.88
N GLY A 47 -7.94 -8.34 -0.95
CA GLY A 47 -7.16 -8.16 0.25
C GLY A 47 -6.54 -9.44 0.77
N VAL A 48 -6.37 -10.43 -0.10
CA VAL A 48 -5.76 -11.69 0.30
C VAL A 48 -4.25 -11.57 0.44
N HIS A 49 -3.64 -10.76 -0.41
CA HIS A 49 -2.20 -10.58 -0.41
C HIS A 49 -1.84 -9.12 -0.43
N LEU A 50 -0.69 -8.81 0.13
CA LEU A 50 -0.11 -7.49 -0.04
C LEU A 50 0.51 -7.41 -1.43
N PRO A 51 0.53 -6.25 -2.05
CA PRO A 51 1.22 -6.12 -3.33
C PRO A 51 2.72 -6.17 -3.11
N CYS A 52 3.44 -6.70 -4.08
CA CYS A 52 4.88 -6.59 -4.03
C CYS A 52 5.25 -5.16 -4.45
N ALA A 53 6.51 -4.82 -4.22
CA ALA A 53 6.95 -3.44 -4.50
C ALA A 53 6.76 -3.06 -5.95
N THR A 54 7.00 -4.00 -6.87
CA THR A 54 6.85 -3.72 -8.28
C THR A 54 5.40 -3.39 -8.63
N THR A 55 4.48 -4.21 -8.16
CA THR A 55 3.06 -3.98 -8.44
C THR A 55 2.60 -2.67 -7.82
N LEU A 56 3.00 -2.42 -6.59
CA LEU A 56 2.63 -1.18 -5.93
C LEU A 56 3.15 0.03 -6.72
N THR A 57 4.39 -0.03 -7.13
CA THR A 57 4.99 1.09 -7.85
C THR A 57 4.31 1.29 -9.20
N LEU A 58 3.99 0.21 -9.90
CA LEU A 58 3.30 0.32 -11.18
C LEU A 58 1.93 0.95 -10.99
N PHE A 59 1.23 0.57 -9.93
CA PHE A 59 -0.06 1.16 -9.67
C PHE A 59 0.06 2.65 -9.36
N LEU A 60 1.01 3.01 -8.52
CA LEU A 60 1.19 4.42 -8.18
C LEU A 60 1.54 5.23 -9.42
N GLY A 61 2.20 4.60 -10.37
CA GLY A 61 2.52 5.28 -11.62
C GLY A 61 1.32 5.59 -12.48
N GLN A 62 0.16 4.99 -12.19
CA GLN A 62 -1.08 5.29 -12.89
C GLN A 62 -1.78 6.51 -12.31
N LEU A 63 -1.34 6.97 -11.16
CA LEU A 63 -1.99 8.05 -10.45
C LEU A 63 -1.30 9.38 -10.73
N SER A 64 -2.02 10.46 -10.48
CA SER A 64 -1.40 11.77 -10.56
C SER A 64 -0.47 11.97 -9.38
N ASP A 65 0.40 12.98 -9.48
CA ASP A 65 1.31 13.29 -8.39
C ASP A 65 0.55 13.58 -7.10
N GLN A 66 -0.57 14.29 -7.22
CA GLN A 66 -1.38 14.61 -6.05
C GLN A 66 -1.99 13.38 -5.44
N GLU A 67 -2.43 12.45 -6.28
CA GLU A 67 -3.02 11.22 -5.79
C GLU A 67 -1.99 10.35 -5.09
N VAL A 68 -0.78 10.31 -5.63
CA VAL A 68 0.28 9.55 -4.99
C VAL A 68 0.60 10.16 -3.62
N ALA A 69 0.72 11.48 -3.58
CA ALA A 69 1.01 12.15 -2.32
C ALA A 69 -0.09 11.91 -1.30
N ALA A 70 -1.35 11.97 -1.75
CA ALA A 70 -2.47 11.75 -0.87
C ALA A 70 -2.47 10.33 -0.31
N PHE A 71 -2.14 9.35 -1.15
CA PHE A 71 -2.09 7.97 -0.72
C PHE A 71 -1.04 7.79 0.39
N VAL A 72 0.16 8.33 0.15
CA VAL A 72 1.24 8.20 1.12
C VAL A 72 0.89 8.90 2.42
N ARG A 73 0.33 10.11 2.33
CA ARG A 73 -0.03 10.84 3.54
C ARG A 73 -1.13 10.17 4.31
N THR A 74 -2.12 9.62 3.60
CA THR A 74 -3.20 8.91 4.27
C THR A 74 -2.66 7.73 5.05
N PHE A 75 -1.75 6.98 4.46
CA PHE A 75 -1.17 5.85 5.17
C PHE A 75 -0.38 6.32 6.38
N ALA A 76 0.41 7.40 6.22
CA ALA A 76 1.17 7.92 7.34
C ALA A 76 0.25 8.34 8.49
N GLN A 77 -0.89 8.92 8.17
CA GLN A 77 -1.86 9.31 9.20
C GLN A 77 -2.48 8.10 9.87
N LEU A 78 -2.75 7.05 9.10
CA LEU A 78 -3.28 5.83 9.68
C LEU A 78 -2.30 5.20 10.65
N VAL A 79 -1.03 5.23 10.30
CA VAL A 79 0.01 4.71 11.19
C VAL A 79 0.09 5.54 12.46
N GLU A 80 0.04 6.85 12.31
CA GLU A 80 0.11 7.74 13.44
C GLU A 80 -1.06 7.48 14.39
N THR A 81 -2.26 7.36 13.85
CA THR A 81 -3.44 7.08 14.65
C THR A 81 -3.32 5.74 15.35
N ALA A 82 -2.84 4.73 14.64
CA ALA A 82 -2.70 3.41 15.23
C ALA A 82 -1.68 3.42 16.36
N ARG A 83 -0.60 4.18 16.19
CA ARG A 83 0.40 4.28 17.24
C ARG A 83 -0.17 4.89 18.51
N PHE A 84 -1.02 5.90 18.35
CA PHE A 84 -1.63 6.52 19.51
C PHE A 84 -2.56 5.58 20.23
N GLN A 85 -3.23 4.72 19.48
CA GLN A 85 -4.16 3.78 20.09
C GLN A 85 -3.46 2.62 20.74
N GLU A 86 -2.23 2.35 20.36
CA GLU A 86 -1.48 1.28 20.99
C GLU A 86 -1.00 1.74 22.32
N ALA A 87 -0.69 0.80 23.16
CA ALA A 87 -0.18 1.13 24.45
C ALA A 87 1.10 1.89 24.27
N PRO A 88 1.39 2.77 25.15
CA PRO A 88 2.58 3.59 25.04
C PRO A 88 3.85 2.81 25.30
N ASP A 89 4.18 1.99 24.41
CA ASP A 89 5.38 1.24 24.50
C ASP A 89 6.47 2.03 23.90
N ALA A 90 7.08 2.82 24.67
CA ALA A 90 8.07 3.71 24.16
C ALA A 90 9.21 3.03 23.47
N HIS A 91 9.56 1.89 23.92
CA HIS A 91 10.70 1.24 23.31
C HIS A 91 10.48 0.87 21.88
N GLU A 92 9.25 0.82 21.47
CA GLU A 92 9.02 0.51 20.14
C GLU A 92 9.49 1.52 19.19
N ILE A 93 9.60 2.71 19.65
CA ILE A 93 9.97 3.76 18.83
C ILE A 93 11.35 3.64 18.33
N THR A 94 12.15 3.01 19.10
CA THR A 94 13.51 2.92 18.73
C THR A 94 13.71 2.13 17.52
N GLN A 95 12.93 1.58 17.15
CA GLN A 95 13.21 0.77 16.15
C GLN A 95 13.20 1.32 14.94
N LEU A 96 13.13 2.00 14.85
CA LEU A 96 13.00 2.39 13.79
C LEU A 96 13.84 2.24 13.02
N PRO A 97 14.25 2.18 13.14
CA PRO A 97 14.90 2.07 12.30
C PRO A 97 14.96 1.17 11.51
N GLY A 98 14.97 0.89 11.63
CA GLY A 98 15.04 0.14 10.98
C GLY A 98 14.60 -0.19 10.27
N GLU A 99 14.17 -0.01 10.34
CA GLU A 99 13.67 -0.36 9.65
C GLU A 99 13.72 0.01 8.68
N SER A 100 13.70 0.63 8.64
CA SER A 100 13.55 0.98 7.79
C SER A 100 14.18 0.60 6.84
N ARG A 101 14.44 0.14 6.77
CA ARG A 101 14.86 -0.28 6.00
C ARG A 101 14.58 -0.63 5.02
N CYS A 102 14.11 -0.31 4.64
CA CYS A 102 13.89 -0.64 3.70
C CYS A 102 14.11 -0.17 3.04
N ALA A 103 14.11 0.37 3.46
CA ALA A 103 14.11 0.62 2.97
C ALA A 103 15.00 0.68 2.54
N ARG A 104 15.40 0.81 2.75
CA ARG A 104 16.05 0.74 2.35
C ARG A 104 16.48 0.30 1.56
N ALA A 105 16.36 0.60 1.25
CA ALA A 105 16.57 0.17 0.48
C ALA A 105 17.14 0.05 -0.22
N PRO A 106 17.42 0.22 -0.37
CA PRO A 106 17.86 0.09 -1.12
C PRO A 106 18.31 0.09 -1.62
N GLY A 107 18.34 0.46 -1.44
CA GLY A 107 18.50 0.38 -1.82
C GLY A 107 18.86 0.52 -1.99
N GLY A 108 18.94 0.81 -1.84
CA GLY A 108 19.02 0.84 -1.99
C GLY A 108 19.38 1.02 -2.08
N PRO A 109 19.71 1.36 -2.07
CA PRO A 109 19.86 1.47 -2.33
C PRO A 109 20.01 1.42 -2.52
#